data_5ff6626bce53fe8a7b2121405f82c18b
#
_entry.id   5ff6626bce53fe8a7b2121405f82c18b
#
_cell.length_a   1.000
_cell.length_b   1.000
_cell.length_c   1.000
_cell.angle_alpha   90.00
_cell.angle_beta   90.00
_cell.angle_gamma   90.00
#
_symmetry.space_group_name_H-M   'P 1'
#
loop_
_entity.id
_entity.type
_entity.pdbx_description
1 polymer ?
#
loop_
_entity_poly.entity_id
_entity_poly.type
_entity_poly.pdbx_seq_one_letter_code
_entity_poly.pdbx_strand_id
1 'polypeptide(L)'
;AVAVNSPFFPPDLYDADPETVLSDCWMENRVPVFESVLNPDGDPKVTFPEDIDSIDEALQRIADDETVVPTLLERGDRFDDRFEHFRHKHGSFWRWVRPVFDGPTRESANARIEFRPLPCQPTVRDTIALQAVFAGLLESLPRREHPIYNQPWADARENFYAAVRDGLDAELRWITADGTETTDTEELYAELFELARDGLELRGLDAEEANRYIQPLRERVDRRVTPASWKHERVAEAVGRGEPFAQAVWGMQAEYIDKQTETLIEGTFVDWL
;
A
#
# COMPACT_ATOMS: atom_id res chain seq x y z
N ALA A 1 2.16 6.72 -0.02
CA ALA A 1 3.05 7.52 0.84
C ALA A 1 2.55 7.54 2.30
N VAL A 2 1.34 8.01 2.58
CA VAL A 2 0.79 8.21 3.95
C VAL A 2 0.76 6.95 4.84
N ALA A 3 0.82 5.76 4.26
CA ALA A 3 0.69 4.47 4.94
C ALA A 3 2.01 3.80 5.35
N VAL A 4 3.17 4.30 4.88
CA VAL A 4 4.48 3.65 5.09
C VAL A 4 4.79 3.46 6.58
N ASN A 5 5.33 2.26 6.94
CA ASN A 5 5.51 1.88 8.34
C ASN A 5 6.74 0.99 8.62
N SER A 6 7.53 0.63 7.62
CA SER A 6 8.59 -0.38 7.75
C SER A 6 9.96 0.14 7.31
N PRO A 7 10.54 1.16 8.02
CA PRO A 7 11.81 1.76 7.60
C PRO A 7 13.03 0.93 7.98
N PHE A 8 12.92 0.02 8.96
CA PHE A 8 14.06 -0.75 9.45
C PHE A 8 13.82 -2.26 9.43
N PHE A 9 14.90 -3.00 9.18
CA PHE A 9 15.04 -4.42 9.49
C PHE A 9 15.62 -4.62 10.91
N PRO A 10 15.64 -5.86 11.41
CA PRO A 10 16.45 -6.20 12.57
C PRO A 10 17.89 -5.70 12.39
N PRO A 11 18.48 -5.01 13.39
CA PRO A 11 19.76 -4.31 13.21
C PRO A 11 20.94 -5.19 12.82
N ASP A 12 20.91 -6.45 13.20
CA ASP A 12 21.94 -7.47 12.88
C ASP A 12 21.92 -7.93 11.42
N LEU A 13 20.95 -7.52 10.64
CA LEU A 13 20.89 -7.78 9.19
C LEU A 13 21.59 -6.73 8.33
N TYR A 14 22.00 -5.60 8.92
CA TYR A 14 22.71 -4.56 8.18
C TYR A 14 24.22 -4.82 8.14
N ASP A 15 24.77 -4.79 6.93
CA ASP A 15 26.22 -4.80 6.65
C ASP A 15 26.69 -3.40 6.18
N ALA A 16 26.23 -2.36 6.88
CA ALA A 16 26.56 -0.97 6.60
C ALA A 16 26.67 -0.20 7.91
N ASP A 17 27.40 0.93 7.89
CA ASP A 17 27.45 1.81 9.04
C ASP A 17 26.12 2.50 9.30
N PRO A 18 25.82 2.89 10.55
CA PRO A 18 24.52 3.49 10.92
C PRO A 18 24.18 4.78 10.18
N GLU A 19 25.17 5.59 9.82
CA GLU A 19 24.93 6.85 9.10
C GLU A 19 24.46 6.57 7.67
N THR A 20 25.06 5.59 7.01
CA THR A 20 24.63 5.12 5.68
C THR A 20 23.22 4.53 5.75
N VAL A 21 22.92 3.69 6.76
CA VAL A 21 21.57 3.10 6.91
C VAL A 21 20.53 4.19 7.11
N LEU A 22 20.79 5.21 7.93
CA LEU A 22 19.83 6.28 8.18
C LEU A 22 19.66 7.22 6.98
N SER A 23 20.74 7.48 6.21
CA SER A 23 20.67 8.39 5.06
C SER A 23 20.03 7.76 3.82
N ASP A 24 20.07 6.44 3.66
CA ASP A 24 19.49 5.71 2.51
C ASP A 24 18.34 4.78 2.92
N CYS A 25 17.66 5.09 4.00
CA CYS A 25 16.56 4.29 4.53
C CYS A 25 15.30 4.44 3.67
N TRP A 26 14.75 3.32 3.24
CA TRP A 26 13.44 3.31 2.61
C TRP A 26 12.33 3.36 3.66
N MET A 27 11.27 4.11 3.43
CA MET A 27 10.15 4.23 4.36
C MET A 27 9.27 2.96 4.40
N GLU A 28 9.32 2.12 3.36
CA GLU A 28 8.60 0.84 3.31
C GLU A 28 9.46 -0.27 2.69
N ASN A 29 10.31 -0.87 3.51
CA ASN A 29 11.23 -1.95 3.09
C ASN A 29 10.53 -3.25 2.69
N ARG A 30 9.26 -3.44 3.01
CA ARG A 30 8.52 -4.64 2.64
C ARG A 30 8.46 -4.82 1.12
N VAL A 31 8.35 -3.72 0.37
CA VAL A 31 8.26 -3.77 -1.10
C VAL A 31 9.55 -4.31 -1.73
N PRO A 32 10.73 -3.68 -1.54
CA PRO A 32 11.97 -4.20 -2.13
C PRO A 32 12.35 -5.59 -1.63
N VAL A 33 11.99 -5.95 -0.38
CA VAL A 33 12.24 -7.29 0.15
C VAL A 33 11.45 -8.34 -0.61
N PHE A 34 10.14 -8.17 -0.75
CA PHE A 34 9.34 -9.15 -1.48
C PHE A 34 9.75 -9.24 -2.95
N GLU A 35 10.08 -8.13 -3.59
CA GLU A 35 10.57 -8.13 -4.96
C GLU A 35 11.93 -8.81 -5.12
N SER A 36 12.83 -8.68 -4.15
CA SER A 36 14.15 -9.31 -4.21
C SER A 36 14.13 -10.80 -3.85
N VAL A 37 13.31 -11.20 -2.88
CA VAL A 37 13.31 -12.57 -2.32
C VAL A 37 12.38 -13.51 -3.09
N LEU A 38 11.26 -13.01 -3.58
CA LEU A 38 10.21 -13.83 -4.20
C LEU A 38 10.25 -13.85 -5.73
N ASN A 39 11.18 -13.13 -6.35
CA ASN A 39 11.36 -13.18 -7.79
C ASN A 39 12.46 -14.19 -8.12
N PRO A 40 12.10 -15.37 -8.68
CA PRO A 40 13.09 -16.32 -9.19
C PRO A 40 13.80 -15.75 -10.42
N ASP A 41 14.85 -16.43 -10.86
CA ASP A 41 15.48 -16.15 -12.15
C ASP A 41 14.40 -16.30 -13.26
N GLY A 42 14.14 -15.23 -14.00
CA GLY A 42 13.11 -15.17 -15.03
C GLY A 42 12.15 -14.02 -14.84
N ASP A 43 10.89 -14.21 -15.20
CA ASP A 43 9.85 -13.17 -15.08
C ASP A 43 9.53 -12.90 -13.61
N PRO A 44 9.51 -11.63 -13.18
CA PRO A 44 9.25 -11.28 -11.80
C PRO A 44 7.82 -11.64 -11.39
N LYS A 45 7.68 -12.31 -10.23
CA LYS A 45 6.37 -12.65 -9.64
C LYS A 45 5.79 -11.50 -8.83
N VAL A 46 6.63 -10.83 -8.05
CA VAL A 46 6.26 -9.68 -7.24
C VAL A 46 6.77 -8.41 -7.91
N THR A 47 5.86 -7.58 -8.38
CA THR A 47 6.19 -6.31 -9.03
C THR A 47 5.00 -5.36 -9.04
N PHE A 48 5.22 -4.12 -9.42
CA PHE A 48 4.15 -3.21 -9.83
C PHE A 48 3.37 -3.84 -11.01
N PRO A 49 2.03 -3.72 -11.08
CA PRO A 49 1.24 -4.33 -12.15
C PRO A 49 1.66 -3.80 -13.52
N GLU A 50 1.47 -4.61 -14.52
CA GLU A 50 1.64 -4.22 -15.92
C GLU A 50 0.55 -3.25 -16.34
N ASP A 51 0.82 -2.46 -17.37
CA ASP A 51 -0.21 -1.70 -18.09
C ASP A 51 -1.14 -2.66 -18.81
N ILE A 52 -2.42 -2.64 -18.46
CA ILE A 52 -3.43 -3.62 -18.90
C ILE A 52 -4.61 -2.88 -19.51
N ASP A 53 -4.89 -3.14 -20.79
CA ASP A 53 -5.95 -2.49 -21.51
C ASP A 53 -7.33 -3.18 -21.35
N SER A 54 -7.36 -4.44 -20.92
CA SER A 54 -8.60 -5.22 -20.85
C SER A 54 -8.55 -6.35 -19.81
N ILE A 55 -9.74 -6.82 -19.42
CA ILE A 55 -9.89 -8.01 -18.57
C ILE A 55 -9.33 -9.25 -19.28
N ASP A 56 -9.53 -9.38 -20.59
CA ASP A 56 -9.02 -10.51 -21.37
C ASP A 56 -7.50 -10.55 -21.35
N GLU A 57 -6.85 -9.42 -21.45
CA GLU A 57 -5.39 -9.32 -21.31
C GLU A 57 -4.93 -9.70 -19.91
N ALA A 58 -5.62 -9.22 -18.85
CA ALA A 58 -5.30 -9.61 -17.48
C ALA A 58 -5.39 -11.12 -17.28
N LEU A 59 -6.43 -11.76 -17.80
CA LEU A 59 -6.61 -13.21 -17.75
C LEU A 59 -5.51 -13.94 -18.51
N GLN A 60 -5.16 -13.44 -19.70
CA GLN A 60 -4.11 -14.05 -20.53
C GLN A 60 -2.74 -13.98 -19.84
N ARG A 61 -2.37 -12.82 -19.26
CA ARG A 61 -1.11 -12.66 -18.52
C ARG A 61 -1.00 -13.64 -17.35
N ILE A 62 -2.09 -13.85 -16.59
CA ILE A 62 -2.12 -14.86 -15.53
C ILE A 62 -1.98 -16.28 -16.08
N ALA A 63 -2.66 -16.57 -17.19
CA ALA A 63 -2.61 -17.89 -17.83
C ALA A 63 -1.24 -18.21 -18.42
N ASP A 64 -0.53 -17.22 -18.94
CA ASP A 64 0.81 -17.35 -19.51
C ASP A 64 1.92 -17.30 -18.46
N ASP A 65 1.62 -16.82 -17.23
CA ASP A 65 2.61 -16.73 -16.16
C ASP A 65 3.23 -18.09 -15.86
N GLU A 66 4.53 -18.12 -15.57
CA GLU A 66 5.24 -19.36 -15.27
C GLU A 66 4.74 -20.05 -13.99
N THR A 67 4.62 -21.36 -14.03
CA THR A 67 4.24 -22.14 -12.86
C THR A 67 5.44 -22.31 -11.92
N VAL A 68 5.41 -21.70 -10.74
CA VAL A 68 6.48 -21.78 -9.75
C VAL A 68 6.58 -23.19 -9.15
N VAL A 69 5.44 -23.80 -8.81
CA VAL A 69 5.39 -25.15 -8.22
C VAL A 69 4.37 -25.97 -9.02
N PRO A 70 4.82 -26.82 -9.92
CA PRO A 70 3.90 -27.70 -10.65
C PRO A 70 3.26 -28.72 -9.68
N THR A 71 1.95 -28.85 -9.77
CA THR A 71 1.20 -29.82 -8.97
C THR A 71 0.05 -30.41 -9.76
N LEU A 72 -0.40 -31.63 -9.36
CA LEU A 72 -1.64 -32.20 -9.86
C LEU A 72 -2.76 -31.73 -8.92
N LEU A 73 -3.74 -31.05 -9.48
CA LEU A 73 -4.90 -30.57 -8.75
C LEU A 73 -6.07 -31.52 -8.93
N GLU A 74 -6.74 -31.83 -7.82
CA GLU A 74 -7.99 -32.57 -7.85
C GLU A 74 -9.14 -31.62 -8.21
N ARG A 75 -9.93 -32.00 -9.21
CA ARG A 75 -11.05 -31.20 -9.67
C ARG A 75 -12.19 -31.28 -8.65
N GLY A 76 -12.58 -30.13 -8.08
CA GLY A 76 -13.74 -30.00 -7.22
C GLY A 76 -15.04 -29.74 -8.01
N ASP A 77 -16.14 -29.55 -7.25
CA ASP A 77 -17.50 -29.36 -7.80
C ASP A 77 -17.89 -27.89 -7.99
N ARG A 78 -17.10 -26.94 -7.49
CA ARG A 78 -17.38 -25.51 -7.62
C ARG A 78 -17.18 -25.06 -9.07
N PHE A 79 -17.83 -23.95 -9.45
CA PHE A 79 -17.65 -23.38 -10.78
C PHE A 79 -16.19 -23.01 -11.05
N ASP A 80 -15.53 -22.39 -10.08
CA ASP A 80 -14.13 -21.94 -10.16
C ASP A 80 -13.12 -23.12 -10.10
N ASP A 81 -13.52 -24.30 -9.64
CA ASP A 81 -12.69 -25.52 -9.72
C ASP A 81 -12.50 -26.02 -11.18
N ARG A 82 -13.31 -25.52 -12.10
CA ARG A 82 -13.12 -25.82 -13.54
C ARG A 82 -11.90 -25.11 -14.12
N PHE A 83 -11.43 -24.09 -13.43
CA PHE A 83 -10.27 -23.25 -13.78
C PHE A 83 -9.10 -23.50 -12.82
N GLU A 84 -8.95 -24.72 -12.32
CA GLU A 84 -7.99 -25.07 -11.27
C GLU A 84 -6.55 -24.70 -11.63
N HIS A 85 -6.11 -24.89 -12.87
CA HIS A 85 -4.79 -24.52 -13.33
C HIS A 85 -4.61 -22.99 -13.36
N PHE A 86 -5.61 -22.26 -13.80
CA PHE A 86 -5.61 -20.80 -13.77
C PHE A 86 -5.53 -20.29 -12.32
N ARG A 87 -6.34 -20.84 -11.40
CA ARG A 87 -6.32 -20.48 -9.98
C ARG A 87 -4.97 -20.78 -9.33
N HIS A 88 -4.35 -21.89 -9.71
CA HIS A 88 -3.02 -22.24 -9.22
C HIS A 88 -1.96 -21.22 -9.66
N LYS A 89 -1.92 -20.86 -10.92
CA LYS A 89 -1.05 -19.81 -11.45
C LYS A 89 -1.36 -18.44 -10.83
N HIS A 90 -2.65 -18.09 -10.75
CA HIS A 90 -3.10 -16.87 -10.11
C HIS A 90 -2.64 -16.77 -8.64
N GLY A 91 -2.53 -17.89 -7.94
CA GLY A 91 -1.99 -17.97 -6.58
C GLY A 91 -0.56 -17.46 -6.44
N SER A 92 0.27 -17.59 -7.49
CA SER A 92 1.66 -17.11 -7.55
C SER A 92 1.87 -15.87 -8.42
N PHE A 93 0.82 -15.30 -8.97
CA PHE A 93 0.85 -14.04 -9.72
C PHE A 93 0.75 -12.85 -8.74
N TRP A 94 1.85 -12.47 -8.13
CA TRP A 94 1.89 -11.56 -6.97
C TRP A 94 2.17 -10.11 -7.37
N ARG A 95 1.29 -9.51 -8.15
CA ARG A 95 1.35 -8.07 -8.42
C ARG A 95 0.90 -7.28 -7.19
N TRP A 96 1.47 -6.11 -6.94
CA TRP A 96 1.07 -5.24 -5.82
C TRP A 96 -0.40 -4.82 -5.89
N VAL A 97 -0.91 -4.67 -7.10
CA VAL A 97 -2.35 -4.50 -7.36
C VAL A 97 -2.73 -5.51 -8.44
N ARG A 98 -3.76 -6.30 -8.21
CA ARG A 98 -4.16 -7.33 -9.18
C ARG A 98 -5.67 -7.60 -9.15
N PRO A 99 -6.26 -8.03 -10.27
CA PRO A 99 -7.58 -8.60 -10.26
C PRO A 99 -7.55 -10.00 -9.63
N VAL A 100 -8.56 -10.31 -8.81
CA VAL A 100 -8.78 -11.64 -8.25
C VAL A 100 -10.14 -12.14 -8.71
N PHE A 101 -10.15 -13.33 -9.32
CA PHE A 101 -11.34 -13.96 -9.85
C PHE A 101 -11.77 -15.12 -8.94
N ASP A 102 -13.05 -15.14 -8.56
CA ASP A 102 -13.60 -16.12 -7.64
C ASP A 102 -15.08 -16.37 -7.94
N GLY A 103 -15.65 -17.44 -7.40
CA GLY A 103 -17.09 -17.73 -7.41
C GLY A 103 -17.43 -19.20 -7.37
N PRO A 104 -18.23 -19.65 -6.37
CA PRO A 104 -18.66 -21.05 -6.26
C PRO A 104 -19.65 -21.46 -7.37
N THR A 105 -20.37 -20.51 -7.98
CA THR A 105 -21.28 -20.73 -9.08
C THR A 105 -21.03 -19.73 -10.21
N ARG A 106 -21.55 -20.01 -11.42
CA ARG A 106 -21.44 -19.10 -12.54
C ARG A 106 -22.14 -17.75 -12.28
N GLU A 107 -23.28 -17.80 -11.62
CA GLU A 107 -24.09 -16.63 -11.28
C GLU A 107 -23.44 -15.75 -10.20
N SER A 108 -22.64 -16.33 -9.34
CA SER A 108 -21.89 -15.65 -8.28
C SER A 108 -20.44 -15.37 -8.63
N ALA A 109 -20.02 -15.70 -9.86
CA ALA A 109 -18.69 -15.39 -10.34
C ALA A 109 -18.46 -13.88 -10.30
N ASN A 110 -17.31 -13.48 -9.77
CA ASN A 110 -16.96 -12.07 -9.56
C ASN A 110 -15.48 -11.83 -9.79
N ALA A 111 -15.14 -10.56 -9.96
CA ALA A 111 -13.79 -10.07 -9.90
C ALA A 111 -13.70 -8.98 -8.83
N ARG A 112 -12.63 -8.98 -8.07
CA ARG A 112 -12.30 -7.93 -7.10
C ARG A 112 -10.88 -7.44 -7.32
N ILE A 113 -10.60 -6.22 -6.89
CA ILE A 113 -9.23 -5.69 -6.88
C ILE A 113 -8.60 -6.05 -5.53
N GLU A 114 -7.47 -6.72 -5.57
CA GLU A 114 -6.61 -6.94 -4.41
C GLU A 114 -5.52 -5.86 -4.39
N PHE A 115 -5.60 -4.95 -3.42
CA PHE A 115 -4.65 -3.86 -3.23
C PHE A 115 -3.72 -4.22 -2.06
N ARG A 116 -2.51 -4.66 -2.37
CA ARG A 116 -1.55 -5.28 -1.44
C ARG A 116 -0.46 -4.36 -0.88
N PRO A 117 -0.23 -3.14 -1.42
CA PRO A 117 0.90 -2.33 -0.98
C PRO A 117 0.80 -1.81 0.46
N LEU A 118 -0.42 -1.74 1.01
CA LEU A 118 -0.64 -1.18 2.35
C LEU A 118 0.01 -2.05 3.43
N PRO A 119 0.96 -1.51 4.22
CA PRO A 119 1.53 -2.19 5.36
C PRO A 119 0.55 -2.22 6.55
N CYS A 120 0.86 -3.06 7.55
CA CYS A 120 0.18 -3.01 8.83
C CYS A 120 0.25 -1.61 9.42
N GLN A 121 -0.82 -1.19 10.07
CA GLN A 121 -0.92 0.14 10.67
C GLN A 121 -0.83 0.07 12.18
N PRO A 122 -0.48 1.19 12.85
CA PRO A 122 -0.32 1.24 14.30
C PRO A 122 -1.57 0.85 15.07
N THR A 123 -2.75 1.28 14.61
CA THR A 123 -4.01 1.04 15.32
C THR A 123 -5.09 0.48 14.40
N VAL A 124 -6.17 -0.03 15.00
CA VAL A 124 -7.34 -0.50 14.25
C VAL A 124 -7.99 0.66 13.48
N ARG A 125 -8.08 1.84 14.09
CA ARG A 125 -8.67 3.03 13.43
C ARG A 125 -7.85 3.49 12.24
N ASP A 126 -6.52 3.45 12.32
CA ASP A 126 -5.64 3.74 11.17
C ASP A 126 -5.83 2.73 10.03
N THR A 127 -5.99 1.44 10.36
CA THR A 127 -6.25 0.39 9.38
C THR A 127 -7.58 0.61 8.68
N ILE A 128 -8.64 0.92 9.45
CA ILE A 128 -9.97 1.21 8.92
C ILE A 128 -9.94 2.48 8.06
N ALA A 129 -9.20 3.51 8.46
CA ALA A 129 -9.05 4.73 7.69
C ALA A 129 -8.49 4.48 6.28
N LEU A 130 -7.45 3.65 6.16
CA LEU A 130 -6.92 3.25 4.84
C LEU A 130 -7.95 2.48 4.01
N GLN A 131 -8.69 1.56 4.61
CA GLN A 131 -9.73 0.81 3.92
C GLN A 131 -10.87 1.72 3.47
N ALA A 132 -11.27 2.67 4.30
CA ALA A 132 -12.32 3.63 3.98
C ALA A 132 -11.92 4.55 2.81
N VAL A 133 -10.72 5.11 2.86
CA VAL A 133 -10.20 5.93 1.75
C VAL A 133 -10.15 5.11 0.46
N PHE A 134 -9.62 3.90 0.49
CA PHE A 134 -9.55 3.04 -0.70
C PHE A 134 -10.96 2.69 -1.23
N ALA A 135 -11.90 2.32 -0.35
CA ALA A 135 -13.27 2.01 -0.74
C ALA A 135 -13.98 3.25 -1.33
N GLY A 136 -13.80 4.41 -0.71
CA GLY A 136 -14.35 5.67 -1.20
C GLY A 136 -13.83 6.04 -2.60
N LEU A 137 -12.52 5.90 -2.83
CA LEU A 137 -11.92 6.16 -4.15
C LEU A 137 -12.44 5.18 -5.22
N LEU A 138 -12.55 3.90 -4.92
CA LEU A 138 -13.13 2.90 -5.83
C LEU A 138 -14.59 3.16 -6.15
N GLU A 139 -15.32 3.81 -5.27
CA GLU A 139 -16.72 4.16 -5.48
C GLU A 139 -16.89 5.46 -6.26
N SER A 140 -16.06 6.48 -6.01
CA SER A 140 -16.19 7.80 -6.64
C SER A 140 -15.52 7.90 -8.00
N LEU A 141 -14.26 7.46 -8.14
CA LEU A 141 -13.48 7.64 -9.37
C LEU A 141 -14.13 7.01 -10.60
N PRO A 142 -14.61 5.74 -10.58
CA PRO A 142 -15.20 5.12 -11.77
C PRO A 142 -16.49 5.79 -12.26
N ARG A 143 -17.08 6.67 -11.44
CA ARG A 143 -18.31 7.43 -11.79
C ARG A 143 -18.01 8.82 -12.33
N ARG A 144 -16.75 9.17 -12.45
CA ARG A 144 -16.29 10.50 -12.88
C ARG A 144 -15.37 10.37 -14.08
N GLU A 145 -15.43 11.34 -14.97
CA GLU A 145 -14.43 11.55 -16.01
C GLU A 145 -13.23 12.32 -15.42
N HIS A 146 -12.51 11.66 -14.49
CA HIS A 146 -11.40 12.31 -13.81
C HIS A 146 -10.13 12.25 -14.68
N PRO A 147 -9.40 13.39 -14.85
CA PRO A 147 -8.20 13.44 -15.68
C PRO A 147 -7.08 12.50 -15.24
N ILE A 148 -7.06 12.04 -13.99
CA ILE A 148 -6.09 11.07 -13.48
C ILE A 148 -6.03 9.77 -14.30
N TYR A 149 -7.12 9.41 -14.99
CA TYR A 149 -7.11 8.27 -15.90
C TYR A 149 -6.24 8.46 -17.13
N ASN A 150 -5.80 9.69 -17.42
CA ASN A 150 -4.86 10.00 -18.48
C ASN A 150 -3.40 10.00 -18.01
N GLN A 151 -3.16 9.77 -16.70
CA GLN A 151 -1.79 9.70 -16.19
C GLN A 151 -1.05 8.53 -16.84
N PRO A 152 0.14 8.75 -17.42
CA PRO A 152 0.95 7.67 -17.98
C PRO A 152 1.21 6.58 -16.93
N TRP A 153 1.09 5.33 -17.34
CA TRP A 153 1.37 4.19 -16.46
C TRP A 153 2.79 4.24 -15.86
N ALA A 154 3.76 4.73 -16.62
CA ALA A 154 5.13 4.93 -16.15
C ALA A 154 5.18 5.88 -14.94
N ASP A 155 4.42 6.97 -14.97
CA ASP A 155 4.35 7.94 -13.87
C ASP A 155 3.67 7.33 -12.63
N ALA A 156 2.62 6.53 -12.82
CA ALA A 156 1.97 5.81 -11.72
C ALA A 156 2.94 4.81 -11.06
N ARG A 157 3.77 4.13 -11.87
CA ARG A 157 4.81 3.23 -11.38
C ARG A 157 5.92 4.00 -10.63
N GLU A 158 6.38 5.11 -11.17
CA GLU A 158 7.36 5.98 -10.51
C GLU A 158 6.83 6.51 -9.18
N ASN A 159 5.59 6.99 -9.14
CA ASN A 159 4.91 7.42 -7.91
C ASN A 159 4.88 6.31 -6.84
N PHE A 160 4.60 5.07 -7.26
CA PHE A 160 4.57 3.94 -6.33
C PHE A 160 5.92 3.73 -5.65
N TYR A 161 7.01 3.67 -6.42
CA TYR A 161 8.34 3.44 -5.84
C TYR A 161 8.88 4.66 -5.10
N ALA A 162 8.60 5.88 -5.56
CA ALA A 162 8.92 7.11 -4.83
C ALA A 162 8.21 7.14 -3.46
N ALA A 163 6.90 6.82 -3.42
CA ALA A 163 6.16 6.73 -2.17
C ALA A 163 6.70 5.66 -1.20
N VAL A 164 7.15 4.51 -1.72
CA VAL A 164 7.77 3.44 -0.93
C VAL A 164 9.10 3.88 -0.35
N ARG A 165 9.90 4.61 -1.13
CA ARG A 165 11.23 5.08 -0.74
C ARG A 165 11.15 6.26 0.24
N ASP A 166 10.39 7.30 -0.13
CA ASP A 166 10.49 8.61 0.51
C ASP A 166 9.25 8.98 1.34
N GLY A 167 8.20 8.14 1.34
CA GLY A 167 6.98 8.39 2.11
C GLY A 167 6.29 9.69 1.66
N LEU A 168 5.96 10.57 2.61
CA LEU A 168 5.32 11.87 2.33
C LEU A 168 6.28 12.92 1.73
N ASP A 169 7.58 12.66 1.72
CA ASP A 169 8.56 13.54 1.08
C ASP A 169 8.76 13.19 -0.41
N ALA A 170 8.10 12.14 -0.90
CA ALA A 170 8.12 11.75 -2.30
C ALA A 170 7.49 12.83 -3.19
N GLU A 171 8.13 13.12 -4.31
CA GLU A 171 7.55 13.90 -5.39
C GLU A 171 6.60 13.02 -6.20
N LEU A 172 5.30 13.17 -5.97
CA LEU A 172 4.24 12.36 -6.59
C LEU A 172 3.51 13.17 -7.65
N ARG A 173 3.52 12.70 -8.88
CA ARG A 173 2.78 13.34 -9.98
C ARG A 173 1.30 13.04 -9.86
N TRP A 174 0.47 14.05 -10.00
CA TRP A 174 -0.97 13.98 -9.96
C TRP A 174 -1.60 14.87 -11.03
N ILE A 175 -2.74 14.47 -11.56
CA ILE A 175 -3.55 15.30 -12.45
C ILE A 175 -4.86 15.59 -11.71
N THR A 176 -5.07 16.84 -11.37
CA THR A 176 -6.26 17.28 -10.63
C THR A 176 -7.53 17.24 -11.46
N ALA A 177 -8.70 17.39 -10.82
CA ALA A 177 -9.99 17.35 -11.49
C ALA A 177 -10.18 18.43 -12.58
N ASP A 178 -9.46 19.55 -12.50
CA ASP A 178 -9.45 20.58 -13.54
C ASP A 178 -8.42 20.32 -14.66
N GLY A 179 -7.67 19.22 -14.58
CA GLY A 179 -6.66 18.83 -15.57
C GLY A 179 -5.28 19.43 -15.36
N THR A 180 -5.02 20.08 -14.22
CA THR A 180 -3.71 20.62 -13.89
C THR A 180 -2.78 19.50 -13.39
N GLU A 181 -1.56 19.43 -13.92
CA GLU A 181 -0.53 18.54 -13.38
C GLU A 181 0.12 19.21 -12.16
N THR A 182 0.26 18.46 -11.07
CA THR A 182 0.89 18.92 -9.84
C THR A 182 1.78 17.84 -9.23
N THR A 183 2.78 18.28 -8.46
CA THR A 183 3.57 17.42 -7.55
C THR A 183 3.44 17.88 -6.11
N ASP A 184 2.54 18.81 -5.84
CA ASP A 184 2.25 19.27 -4.48
C ASP A 184 1.49 18.17 -3.71
N THR A 185 2.14 17.62 -2.70
CA THR A 185 1.60 16.54 -1.88
C THR A 185 0.33 16.98 -1.11
N GLU A 186 0.24 18.24 -0.67
CA GLU A 186 -0.93 18.75 0.05
C GLU A 186 -2.12 18.88 -0.90
N GLU A 187 -1.91 19.43 -2.11
CA GLU A 187 -2.94 19.52 -3.14
C GLU A 187 -3.45 18.16 -3.57
N LEU A 188 -2.53 17.22 -3.84
CA LEU A 188 -2.85 15.83 -4.19
C LEU A 188 -3.73 15.16 -3.12
N TYR A 189 -3.29 15.21 -1.85
CA TYR A 189 -4.02 14.54 -0.78
C TYR A 189 -5.32 15.26 -0.41
N ALA A 190 -5.41 16.58 -0.54
CA ALA A 190 -6.66 17.30 -0.36
C ALA A 190 -7.73 16.78 -1.32
N GLU A 191 -7.41 16.71 -2.62
CA GLU A 191 -8.32 16.19 -3.63
C GLU A 191 -8.63 14.69 -3.43
N LEU A 192 -7.61 13.87 -3.15
CA LEU A 192 -7.78 12.44 -2.90
C LEU A 192 -8.75 12.18 -1.74
N PHE A 193 -8.64 12.92 -0.64
CA PHE A 193 -9.56 12.78 0.50
C PHE A 193 -10.97 13.29 0.19
N GLU A 194 -11.13 14.32 -0.62
CA GLU A 194 -12.42 14.77 -1.09
C GLU A 194 -13.11 13.71 -1.96
N LEU A 195 -12.37 13.12 -2.91
CA LEU A 195 -12.85 12.01 -3.74
C LEU A 195 -13.24 10.79 -2.89
N ALA A 196 -12.43 10.46 -1.89
CA ALA A 196 -12.75 9.36 -0.98
C ALA A 196 -13.99 9.63 -0.15
N ARG A 197 -14.15 10.84 0.41
CA ARG A 197 -15.35 11.27 1.15
C ARG A 197 -16.60 11.14 0.28
N ASP A 198 -16.56 11.71 -0.91
CA ASP A 198 -17.69 11.66 -1.84
C ASP A 198 -18.11 10.22 -2.15
N GLY A 199 -17.15 9.31 -2.31
CA GLY A 199 -17.45 7.89 -2.51
C GLY A 199 -18.08 7.22 -1.29
N LEU A 200 -17.65 7.57 -0.08
CA LEU A 200 -18.27 7.08 1.15
C LEU A 200 -19.70 7.60 1.31
N GLU A 201 -19.95 8.87 0.99
CA GLU A 201 -21.31 9.47 0.99
C GLU A 201 -22.21 8.78 -0.04
N LEU A 202 -21.72 8.42 -1.23
CA LEU A 202 -22.44 7.61 -2.22
C LEU A 202 -22.85 6.23 -1.67
N ARG A 203 -22.14 5.72 -0.69
CA ARG A 203 -22.47 4.46 0.02
C ARG A 203 -23.38 4.66 1.22
N GLY A 204 -23.81 5.89 1.52
CA GLY A 204 -24.80 6.20 2.51
C GLY A 204 -24.25 6.64 3.87
N LEU A 205 -22.94 6.88 3.99
CA LEU A 205 -22.40 7.56 5.16
C LEU A 205 -22.78 9.05 5.08
N ASP A 206 -23.06 9.66 6.23
CA ASP A 206 -23.15 11.12 6.26
C ASP A 206 -21.73 11.75 6.24
N ALA A 207 -21.66 13.05 5.95
CA ALA A 207 -20.41 13.77 5.79
C ALA A 207 -19.54 13.76 7.07
N GLU A 208 -20.16 13.79 8.25
CA GLU A 208 -19.44 13.73 9.53
C GLU A 208 -18.82 12.35 9.73
N GLU A 209 -19.56 11.30 9.48
CA GLU A 209 -19.08 9.94 9.58
C GLU A 209 -17.98 9.65 8.55
N ALA A 210 -18.14 10.04 7.29
CA ALA A 210 -17.12 9.90 6.26
C ALA A 210 -15.83 10.63 6.64
N ASN A 211 -15.91 11.88 7.11
CA ASN A 211 -14.75 12.62 7.57
C ASN A 211 -14.06 11.97 8.76
N ARG A 212 -14.80 11.38 9.71
CA ARG A 212 -14.23 10.68 10.87
C ARG A 212 -13.33 9.51 10.46
N TYR A 213 -13.69 8.76 9.39
CA TYR A 213 -12.85 7.68 8.88
C TYR A 213 -11.60 8.20 8.15
N ILE A 214 -11.68 9.34 7.48
CA ILE A 214 -10.57 9.89 6.69
C ILE A 214 -9.58 10.67 7.58
N GLN A 215 -10.06 11.28 8.66
CA GLN A 215 -9.28 12.20 9.51
C GLN A 215 -7.92 11.67 9.97
N PRO A 216 -7.74 10.41 10.40
CA PRO A 216 -6.42 9.93 10.84
C PRO A 216 -5.34 10.06 9.76
N LEU A 217 -5.70 9.87 8.49
CA LEU A 217 -4.77 9.99 7.38
C LEU A 217 -4.57 11.45 6.97
N ARG A 218 -5.62 12.28 7.02
CA ARG A 218 -5.51 13.72 6.78
C ARG A 218 -4.54 14.36 7.76
N GLU A 219 -4.67 14.06 9.03
CA GLU A 219 -3.77 14.59 10.06
C GLU A 219 -2.32 14.17 9.89
N ARG A 220 -2.05 12.97 9.33
CA ARG A 220 -0.69 12.57 8.96
C ARG A 220 -0.11 13.44 7.85
N VAL A 221 -0.90 13.77 6.85
CA VAL A 221 -0.49 14.65 5.75
C VAL A 221 -0.27 16.06 6.26
N ASP A 222 -1.21 16.61 7.03
CA ASP A 222 -1.15 17.96 7.59
C ASP A 222 0.09 18.15 8.49
N ARG A 223 0.47 17.12 9.24
CA ARG A 223 1.66 17.13 10.11
C ARG A 223 2.92 16.63 9.40
N ARG A 224 2.82 16.18 8.15
CA ARG A 224 3.91 15.56 7.36
C ARG A 224 4.60 14.42 8.10
N VAL A 225 3.85 13.55 8.77
CA VAL A 225 4.37 12.45 9.58
C VAL A 225 3.69 11.13 9.25
N THR A 226 4.50 10.08 9.12
CA THR A 226 4.05 8.70 8.94
C THR A 226 4.59 7.82 10.06
N PRO A 227 4.04 6.63 10.27
CA PRO A 227 4.65 5.69 11.20
C PRO A 227 6.13 5.38 10.88
N ALA A 228 6.49 5.38 9.59
CA ALA A 228 7.88 5.17 9.18
C ALA A 228 8.78 6.36 9.52
N SER A 229 8.37 7.59 9.19
CA SER A 229 9.17 8.78 9.49
C SER A 229 9.32 8.98 11.01
N TRP A 230 8.28 8.69 11.80
CA TRP A 230 8.36 8.68 13.25
C TRP A 230 9.41 7.69 13.77
N LYS A 231 9.42 6.46 13.27
CA LYS A 231 10.43 5.44 13.62
C LYS A 231 11.83 5.88 13.24
N HIS A 232 11.97 6.41 12.04
CA HIS A 232 13.25 6.89 11.52
C HIS A 232 13.81 8.01 12.40
N GLU A 233 12.99 9.01 12.74
CA GLU A 233 13.38 10.13 13.59
C GLU A 233 13.82 9.67 14.98
N ARG A 234 13.09 8.75 15.63
CA ARG A 234 13.47 8.18 16.94
C ARG A 234 14.83 7.50 16.92
N VAL A 235 15.11 6.72 15.87
CA VAL A 235 16.41 6.06 15.74
C VAL A 235 17.51 7.08 15.46
N ALA A 236 17.28 8.04 14.56
CA ALA A 236 18.25 9.08 14.23
C ALA A 236 18.60 9.95 15.46
N GLU A 237 17.60 10.34 16.26
CA GLU A 237 17.82 11.07 17.51
C GLU A 237 18.65 10.25 18.52
N ALA A 238 18.35 8.97 18.70
CA ALA A 238 19.06 8.10 19.63
C ALA A 238 20.53 7.91 19.21
N VAL A 239 20.77 7.64 17.93
CA VAL A 239 22.12 7.55 17.35
C VAL A 239 22.86 8.89 17.49
N GLY A 240 22.18 10.00 17.22
CA GLY A 240 22.75 11.36 17.40
C GLY A 240 23.15 11.69 18.84
N ARG A 241 22.52 11.05 19.84
CA ARG A 241 22.93 11.11 21.26
C ARG A 241 24.06 10.15 21.62
N GLY A 242 24.53 9.35 20.66
CA GLY A 242 25.63 8.39 20.85
C GLY A 242 25.18 6.98 21.26
N GLU A 243 23.88 6.66 21.13
CA GLU A 243 23.41 5.30 21.36
C GLU A 243 23.86 4.37 20.20
N PRO A 244 24.28 3.13 20.49
CA PRO A 244 24.54 2.15 19.45
C PRO A 244 23.30 1.91 18.58
N PHE A 245 23.46 1.86 17.27
CA PHE A 245 22.35 1.72 16.29
C PHE A 245 21.38 0.59 16.65
N ALA A 246 21.91 -0.60 17.01
CA ALA A 246 21.07 -1.73 17.39
C ALA A 246 20.19 -1.40 18.62
N GLN A 247 20.73 -0.71 19.62
CA GLN A 247 19.97 -0.30 20.80
C GLN A 247 18.91 0.75 20.44
N ALA A 248 19.26 1.71 19.57
CA ALA A 248 18.33 2.72 19.09
C ALA A 248 17.13 2.09 18.34
N VAL A 249 17.36 1.12 17.46
CA VAL A 249 16.28 0.41 16.74
C VAL A 249 15.41 -0.41 17.70
N TRP A 250 16.01 -1.14 18.64
CA TRP A 250 15.24 -1.92 19.63
C TRP A 250 14.48 -1.02 20.61
N GLY A 251 15.06 0.09 21.02
CA GLY A 251 14.40 1.09 21.89
C GLY A 251 13.20 1.73 21.21
N MET A 252 13.36 2.15 19.95
CA MET A 252 12.26 2.66 19.11
C MET A 252 11.14 1.62 18.96
N GLN A 253 11.48 0.36 18.71
CA GLN A 253 10.48 -0.69 18.54
C GLN A 253 9.73 -0.98 19.84
N ALA A 254 10.39 -0.93 20.99
CA ALA A 254 9.75 -1.07 22.28
C ALA A 254 8.77 0.09 22.53
N GLU A 255 9.18 1.34 22.29
CA GLU A 255 8.30 2.51 22.40
C GLU A 255 7.08 2.40 21.47
N TYR A 256 7.30 1.94 20.23
CA TYR A 256 6.21 1.71 19.27
C TYR A 256 5.18 0.70 19.82
N ILE A 257 5.64 -0.42 20.37
CA ILE A 257 4.76 -1.47 20.93
C ILE A 257 3.97 -0.94 22.13
N ASP A 258 4.61 -0.17 23.01
CA ASP A 258 3.95 0.42 24.17
C ASP A 258 2.84 1.39 23.72
N LYS A 259 3.14 2.34 22.85
CA LYS A 259 2.17 3.28 22.29
C LYS A 259 1.04 2.57 21.55
N GLN A 260 1.39 1.55 20.75
CA GLN A 260 0.40 0.72 20.05
C GLN A 260 -0.55 0.02 21.03
N THR A 261 0.00 -0.55 22.11
CA THR A 261 -0.80 -1.26 23.12
C THR A 261 -1.79 -0.32 23.82
N GLU A 262 -1.37 0.91 24.10
CA GLU A 262 -2.21 1.92 24.74
C GLU A 262 -3.33 2.45 23.85
N THR A 263 -3.08 2.52 22.54
CA THR A 263 -3.98 3.18 21.57
C THR A 263 -4.67 2.24 20.57
N LEU A 264 -4.42 0.93 20.66
CA LEU A 264 -4.74 -0.05 19.61
C LEU A 264 -6.18 0.04 19.06
N ILE A 265 -7.16 0.19 19.96
CA ILE A 265 -8.59 0.14 19.60
C ILE A 265 -9.19 1.54 19.45
N GLU A 266 -8.99 2.39 20.43
CA GLU A 266 -9.69 3.69 20.53
C GLU A 266 -8.87 4.87 20.00
N GLY A 267 -7.56 4.72 19.93
CA GLY A 267 -6.65 5.77 19.45
C GLY A 267 -6.29 5.63 17.98
N THR A 268 -5.45 6.58 17.55
CA THR A 268 -4.85 6.65 16.21
C THR A 268 -3.35 6.91 16.36
N PHE A 269 -2.60 6.73 15.28
CA PHE A 269 -1.16 7.04 15.28
C PHE A 269 -0.88 8.51 15.66
N VAL A 270 -1.74 9.44 15.26
CA VAL A 270 -1.52 10.86 15.54
C VAL A 270 -1.67 11.23 17.01
N ASP A 271 -2.26 10.36 17.83
CA ASP A 271 -2.29 10.53 19.30
C ASP A 271 -0.91 10.33 19.96
N TRP A 272 0.08 9.84 19.21
CA TRP A 272 1.46 9.62 19.69
C TRP A 272 2.36 10.85 19.56
N LEU A 273 1.91 11.88 18.83
CA LEU A 273 2.70 13.05 18.38
C LEU A 273 2.61 14.26 19.38
#